data_ed9c441a1008cd1083b886968943d119
#
_entry.id   ed9c441a1008cd1083b886968943d119
#
_cell.length_a   1.000
_cell.length_b   1.000
_cell.length_c   1.000
_cell.angle_alpha   90.00
_cell.angle_beta   90.00
_cell.angle_gamma   90.00
#
_symmetry.space_group_name_H-M   'P 1'
#
loop_
_entity.id
_entity.type
_entity.pdbx_description
1 polymer ?
#
loop_
_entity_poly.entity_id
_entity_poly.type
_entity_poly.pdbx_seq_one_letter_code
_entity_poly.pdbx_strand_id
1 'polypeptide(L)'
;MAVRMTFISYTMEAHMSIIEKKQNREPAMRALIEEAGGKFLGFYGMIGQDHDAMIISDFDELTDYMSVVVKGMAGGAISDV
;
A
#
# COMPACT_ATOMS: atom_id res chain seq x y z
N MET A 1 6.09 15.71 -10.60
CA MET A 1 4.82 15.31 -9.96
C MET A 1 4.13 14.25 -10.82
N ALA A 2 3.94 13.07 -10.25
CA ALA A 2 3.26 11.99 -10.95
C ALA A 2 2.33 11.25 -9.99
N VAL A 3 1.03 11.37 -10.23
CA VAL A 3 0.01 10.65 -9.46
C VAL A 3 -0.03 9.21 -9.95
N ARG A 4 0.03 8.27 -9.00
CA ARG A 4 0.05 6.84 -9.30
C ARG A 4 -1.06 6.13 -8.54
N MET A 5 -1.69 5.18 -9.22
CA MET A 5 -2.67 4.29 -8.60
C MET A 5 -2.00 2.93 -8.41
N THR A 6 -1.95 2.47 -7.18
CA THR A 6 -1.31 1.20 -6.84
C THR A 6 -2.35 0.23 -6.31
N PHE A 7 -2.47 -0.91 -6.95
CA PHE A 7 -3.38 -1.98 -6.54
C PHE A 7 -2.58 -3.06 -5.83
N ILE A 8 -2.96 -3.39 -4.61
CA ILE A 8 -2.24 -4.37 -3.80
C ILE A 8 -3.14 -5.51 -3.35
N SER A 9 -2.55 -6.68 -3.20
CA SER A 9 -3.19 -7.84 -2.58
C SER A 9 -2.39 -8.22 -1.34
N TYR A 10 -3.09 -8.50 -0.24
CA TYR A 10 -2.47 -8.94 1.00
C TYR A 10 -2.24 -10.44 1.00
N THR A 11 -1.25 -10.90 1.76
CA THR A 11 -1.08 -12.32 2.03
C THR A 11 -2.21 -12.80 2.93
N MET A 12 -2.45 -14.11 2.97
CA MET A 12 -3.47 -14.67 3.87
C MET A 12 -3.13 -14.35 5.32
N GLU A 13 -1.85 -14.41 5.69
CA GLU A 13 -1.39 -14.06 7.01
C GLU A 13 -1.75 -12.61 7.38
N ALA A 14 -1.57 -11.68 6.44
CA ALA A 14 -1.92 -10.28 6.64
C ALA A 14 -3.43 -10.10 6.79
N HIS A 15 -4.24 -10.80 5.98
CA HIS A 15 -5.69 -10.77 6.11
C HIS A 15 -6.14 -11.21 7.50
N MET A 16 -5.59 -12.33 7.98
CA MET A 16 -5.94 -12.85 9.31
C MET A 16 -5.57 -11.87 10.41
N SER A 17 -4.39 -11.26 10.31
CA SER A 17 -3.93 -10.26 11.27
C SER A 17 -4.85 -9.03 11.29
N ILE A 18 -5.26 -8.55 10.12
CA ILE A 18 -6.15 -7.38 10.00
C ILE A 18 -7.50 -7.67 10.68
N ILE A 19 -8.06 -8.86 10.43
CA ILE A 19 -9.35 -9.26 11.00
C ILE A 19 -9.25 -9.43 12.53
N GLU A 20 -8.24 -10.15 12.99
CA GLU A 20 -8.08 -10.44 14.41
C GLU A 20 -7.82 -9.20 15.26
N LYS A 21 -7.00 -8.26 14.72
CA LYS A 21 -6.60 -7.07 15.45
C LYS A 21 -7.45 -5.86 15.10
N LYS A 22 -8.38 -6.00 14.17
CA LYS A 22 -9.22 -4.90 13.67
C LYS A 22 -8.39 -3.70 13.23
N GLN A 23 -7.30 -3.97 12.51
CA GLN A 23 -6.35 -2.95 12.11
C GLN A 23 -6.85 -2.09 10.95
N ASN A 24 -6.58 -0.80 11.03
CA ASN A 24 -6.68 0.10 9.89
C ASN A 24 -5.28 0.27 9.30
N ARG A 25 -5.11 -0.13 8.05
CA ARG A 25 -3.81 -0.09 7.37
C ARG A 25 -3.44 1.27 6.80
N GLU A 26 -4.38 2.21 6.77
CA GLU A 26 -4.13 3.53 6.18
C GLU A 26 -2.96 4.27 6.84
N PRO A 27 -2.86 4.37 8.18
CA PRO A 27 -1.74 5.07 8.80
C PRO A 27 -0.38 4.48 8.44
N ALA A 28 -0.28 3.15 8.36
CA ALA A 28 0.96 2.48 7.98
C ALA A 28 1.36 2.77 6.54
N MET A 29 0.41 2.77 5.62
CA MET A 29 0.65 3.08 4.21
C MET A 29 1.01 4.55 4.02
N ARG A 30 0.34 5.45 4.74
CA ARG A 30 0.67 6.88 4.72
C ARG A 30 2.10 7.12 5.16
N ALA A 31 2.52 6.52 6.29
CA ALA A 31 3.87 6.66 6.80
C ALA A 31 4.90 6.14 5.81
N LEU A 32 4.66 4.99 5.21
CA LEU A 32 5.58 4.40 4.24
C LEU A 32 5.79 5.31 3.03
N ILE A 33 4.71 5.89 2.51
CA ILE A 33 4.77 6.78 1.35
C ILE A 33 5.46 8.10 1.70
N GLU A 34 5.11 8.69 2.83
CA GLU A 34 5.67 9.98 3.24
C GLU A 34 7.15 9.87 3.58
N GLU A 35 7.59 8.78 4.19
CA GLU A 35 9.00 8.54 4.49
C GLU A 35 9.84 8.43 3.22
N ALA A 36 9.26 7.94 2.13
CA ALA A 36 9.95 7.83 0.86
C ALA A 36 9.91 9.12 0.03
N GLY A 37 9.33 10.19 0.57
CA GLY A 37 9.28 11.49 -0.10
C GLY A 37 8.04 11.68 -0.97
N GLY A 38 7.07 10.78 -0.90
CA GLY A 38 5.83 10.89 -1.65
C GLY A 38 4.74 11.61 -0.87
N LYS A 39 3.65 11.89 -1.56
CA LYS A 39 2.46 12.48 -0.99
C LYS A 39 1.34 11.44 -1.01
N PHE A 40 0.74 11.18 0.13
CA PHE A 40 -0.37 10.24 0.26
C PHE A 40 -1.68 10.95 -0.11
N LEU A 41 -2.40 10.42 -1.09
CA LEU A 41 -3.64 11.03 -1.59
C LEU A 41 -4.88 10.23 -1.25
N GLY A 42 -4.79 8.92 -1.09
CA GLY A 42 -5.97 8.12 -0.74
C GLY A 42 -5.64 6.63 -0.56
N PHE A 43 -6.52 5.96 0.17
CA PHE A 43 -6.46 4.52 0.41
C PHE A 43 -7.89 3.99 0.41
N TYR A 44 -8.16 3.00 -0.44
CA TYR A 44 -9.51 2.47 -0.63
C TYR A 44 -9.51 0.95 -0.58
N GLY A 45 -10.40 0.37 0.22
CA GLY A 45 -10.63 -1.07 0.22
C GLY A 45 -11.42 -1.48 -1.03
N MET A 46 -11.11 -2.65 -1.58
CA MET A 46 -11.70 -3.14 -2.82
C MET A 46 -12.29 -4.54 -2.64
N ILE A 47 -13.33 -4.63 -1.82
CA ILE A 47 -13.99 -5.91 -1.53
C ILE A 47 -14.62 -6.47 -2.81
N GLY A 48 -14.30 -7.73 -3.12
CA GLY A 48 -14.86 -8.41 -4.29
C GLY A 48 -14.13 -8.15 -5.61
N GLN A 49 -12.99 -7.45 -5.55
CA GLN A 49 -12.15 -7.18 -6.72
C GLN A 49 -10.92 -8.12 -6.71
N ASP A 50 -10.15 -8.09 -7.80
CA ASP A 50 -8.93 -8.90 -7.93
C ASP A 50 -7.86 -8.50 -6.91
N HIS A 51 -7.81 -7.23 -6.56
CA HIS A 51 -6.90 -6.70 -5.54
C HIS A 51 -7.69 -6.26 -4.31
N ASP A 52 -7.04 -6.24 -3.17
CA ASP A 52 -7.68 -5.96 -1.88
C ASP A 52 -7.77 -4.48 -1.56
N ALA A 53 -6.84 -3.68 -2.07
CA ALA A 53 -6.81 -2.25 -1.78
C ALA A 53 -6.20 -1.47 -2.94
N MET A 54 -6.57 -0.20 -3.03
CA MET A 54 -6.02 0.75 -3.98
C MET A 54 -5.44 1.93 -3.22
N ILE A 55 -4.22 2.33 -3.58
CA ILE A 55 -3.54 3.47 -2.98
C ILE A 55 -3.29 4.51 -4.07
N ILE A 56 -3.61 5.77 -3.78
CA ILE A 56 -3.30 6.88 -4.67
C ILE A 56 -2.21 7.71 -4.01
N SER A 57 -1.12 7.90 -4.74
CA SER A 57 0.04 8.63 -4.23
C SER A 57 0.66 9.49 -5.34
N ASP A 58 1.45 10.46 -4.91
CA ASP A 58 2.17 11.36 -5.81
C ASP A 58 3.65 11.29 -5.49
N PHE A 59 4.46 10.88 -6.47
CA PHE A 59 5.91 10.83 -6.36
C PHE A 59 6.55 11.56 -7.52
N ASP A 60 7.51 12.42 -7.24
CA ASP A 60 8.28 13.11 -8.28
C ASP A 60 9.25 12.16 -8.96
N GLU A 61 9.83 11.23 -8.20
CA GLU A 61 10.84 10.30 -8.68
C GLU A 61 10.29 8.86 -8.73
N LEU A 62 10.46 8.21 -9.88
CA LEU A 62 10.05 6.81 -10.03
C LEU A 62 10.79 5.89 -9.05
N THR A 63 12.08 6.18 -8.79
CA THR A 63 12.88 5.38 -7.86
C THR A 63 12.33 5.39 -6.45
N ASP A 64 11.79 6.52 -6.00
CA ASP A 64 11.18 6.63 -4.67
C ASP A 64 9.90 5.79 -4.60
N TYR A 65 9.10 5.82 -5.65
CA TYR A 65 7.90 4.99 -5.75
C TYR A 65 8.27 3.49 -5.74
N MET A 66 9.26 3.10 -6.54
CA MET A 66 9.72 1.70 -6.59
C MET A 66 10.24 1.23 -5.24
N SER A 67 10.91 2.11 -4.50
CA SER A 67 11.38 1.82 -3.14
C SER A 67 10.21 1.44 -2.22
N VAL A 68 9.11 2.17 -2.30
CA VAL A 68 7.91 1.87 -1.50
C VAL A 68 7.32 0.51 -1.87
N VAL A 69 7.22 0.21 -3.16
CA VAL A 69 6.70 -1.07 -3.63
C VAL A 69 7.54 -2.23 -3.10
N VAL A 70 8.86 -2.14 -3.23
CA VAL A 70 9.78 -3.19 -2.78
C VAL A 70 9.70 -3.37 -1.27
N LYS A 71 9.68 -2.29 -0.51
CA LYS A 71 9.57 -2.36 0.96
C LYS A 71 8.24 -2.97 1.40
N GLY A 72 7.16 -2.63 0.72
CA GLY A 72 5.85 -3.20 1.01
C GLY A 72 5.83 -4.70 0.82
N MET A 73 6.40 -5.19 -0.28
CA MET A 73 6.45 -6.62 -0.57
C MET A 73 7.41 -7.34 0.39
N ALA A 74 8.56 -6.74 0.68
CA ALA A 74 9.56 -7.33 1.59
C ALA A 74 9.03 -7.48 3.01
N GLY A 75 8.07 -6.67 3.41
CA GLY A 75 7.45 -6.76 4.73
C GLY A 75 6.57 -7.98 4.95
N GLY A 76 6.28 -8.75 3.89
CA GLY A 76 5.52 -10.00 3.99
C GLY A 76 4.00 -9.85 4.06
N ALA A 77 3.48 -8.62 4.08
CA ALA A 77 2.04 -8.39 4.15
C ALA A 77 1.38 -8.31 2.76
N ILE A 78 2.15 -8.01 1.73
CA ILE A 78 1.65 -7.80 0.36
C ILE A 78 2.16 -8.92 -0.54
N SER A 79 1.23 -9.62 -1.19
CA SER A 79 1.54 -10.75 -2.07
C SER A 79 1.65 -10.34 -3.54
N ASP A 80 0.99 -9.23 -3.91
CA ASP A 80 0.93 -8.77 -5.30
C ASP A 80 0.69 -7.27 -5.33
N VAL A 81 1.24 -6.64 -6.35
CA VAL A 81 1.12 -5.19 -6.58
C VAL A 81 0.66 -4.90 -8.00
#